data_6debc522123403c31379024faa0d4c15
#
_entry.id   6debc522123403c31379024faa0d4c15
#
_cell.length_a   1.000
_cell.length_b   1.000
_cell.length_c   1.000
_cell.angle_alpha   90.00
_cell.angle_beta   90.00
_cell.angle_gamma   90.00
#
_symmetry.space_group_name_H-M   'P 1'
#
loop_
_entity.id
_entity.type
_entity.pdbx_description
1 polymer ?
#
loop_
_entity_poly.entity_id
_entity_poly.type
_entity_poly.pdbx_seq_one_letter_code
_entity_poly.pdbx_strand_id
1 'polypeptide(L)'
;MKRRKVNKYAIRYAVLFSAFSLALHFITVYLLCHGMGLLLAGGDMLNSPEKWEMREKAETIMGQAGMLGNLFIASCYLFVVTTGIFLIIRKFTAIEYVAAVLLFCLIQFGIFILERLIDTHGMTELCNRLWAVLHQKAVWILFILPLLISAGSRAAKKK
;
A
#
# COMPACT_ATOMS: atom_id res chain seq x y z
N MET A 1 -8.57 27.43 25.01
CA MET A 1 -8.47 26.08 24.38
C MET A 1 -7.01 25.84 23.98
N LYS A 2 -6.22 25.05 24.70
CA LYS A 2 -4.84 24.72 24.34
C LYS A 2 -4.87 23.86 23.06
N ARG A 3 -4.38 24.39 21.93
CA ARG A 3 -4.14 23.59 20.71
C ARG A 3 -3.16 22.47 21.08
N ARG A 4 -3.67 21.23 21.26
CA ARG A 4 -2.80 20.05 21.35
C ARG A 4 -2.06 19.92 20.01
N LYS A 5 -0.74 20.13 20.02
CA LYS A 5 0.11 19.86 18.87
C LYS A 5 -0.03 18.38 18.52
N VAL A 6 -0.31 18.09 17.25
CA VAL A 6 -0.32 16.70 16.73
C VAL A 6 1.03 16.06 17.09
N ASN A 7 0.98 14.87 17.67
CA ASN A 7 2.18 14.18 18.12
C ASN A 7 3.09 13.86 16.90
N LYS A 8 4.30 14.37 16.95
CA LYS A 8 5.28 14.13 15.87
C LYS A 8 5.53 12.64 15.58
N TYR A 9 5.27 11.76 16.57
CA TYR A 9 5.40 10.32 16.40
C TYR A 9 4.37 9.73 15.41
N ALA A 10 3.11 10.18 15.44
CA ALA A 10 2.08 9.69 14.52
C ALA A 10 2.43 10.04 13.06
N ILE A 11 2.90 11.27 12.84
CA ILE A 11 3.34 11.72 11.51
C ILE A 11 4.58 10.94 11.06
N ARG A 12 5.59 10.83 11.92
CA ARG A 12 6.82 10.07 11.60
C ARG A 12 6.51 8.61 11.29
N TYR A 13 5.63 7.99 12.07
CA TYR A 13 5.20 6.62 11.82
C TYR A 13 4.54 6.47 10.45
N ALA A 14 3.60 7.36 10.09
CA ALA A 14 2.95 7.36 8.79
C ALA A 14 3.95 7.54 7.64
N VAL A 15 4.90 8.47 7.77
CA VAL A 15 5.93 8.72 6.74
C VAL A 15 6.86 7.53 6.58
N LEU A 16 7.37 6.95 7.68
CA LEU A 16 8.27 5.79 7.61
C LEU A 16 7.57 4.57 7.01
N PHE A 17 6.31 4.34 7.41
CA PHE A 17 5.55 3.22 6.87
C PHE A 17 5.19 3.43 5.40
N SER A 18 4.88 4.67 4.99
CA SER A 18 4.68 5.02 3.59
C SER A 18 5.95 4.79 2.78
N ALA A 19 7.11 5.19 3.27
CA ALA A 19 8.39 4.96 2.58
C ALA A 19 8.68 3.47 2.38
N PHE A 20 8.40 2.64 3.40
CA PHE A 20 8.54 1.19 3.30
C PHE A 20 7.57 0.59 2.26
N SER A 21 6.29 0.96 2.32
CA SER A 21 5.29 0.49 1.36
C SER A 21 5.63 0.92 -0.06
N LEU A 22 6.09 2.16 -0.25
CA LEU A 22 6.52 2.67 -1.56
C LEU A 22 7.74 1.95 -2.09
N ALA A 23 8.71 1.59 -1.24
CA ALA A 23 9.86 0.79 -1.67
C ALA A 23 9.41 -0.57 -2.24
N LEU A 24 8.48 -1.26 -1.57
CA LEU A 24 7.89 -2.49 -2.07
C LEU A 24 7.16 -2.27 -3.40
N HIS A 25 6.40 -1.19 -3.51
CA HIS A 25 5.68 -0.82 -4.72
C HIS A 25 6.63 -0.61 -5.90
N PHE A 26 7.66 0.24 -5.74
CA PHE A 26 8.61 0.52 -6.81
C PHE A 26 9.40 -0.71 -7.25
N ILE A 27 9.82 -1.57 -6.31
CA ILE A 27 10.48 -2.84 -6.66
C ILE A 27 9.53 -3.73 -7.46
N THR A 28 8.26 -3.82 -7.06
CA THR A 28 7.24 -4.59 -7.78
C THR A 28 7.07 -4.09 -9.21
N VAL A 29 6.93 -2.78 -9.39
CA VAL A 29 6.78 -2.15 -10.71
C VAL A 29 8.02 -2.39 -11.57
N TYR A 30 9.21 -2.19 -11.01
CA TYR A 30 10.45 -2.45 -11.72
C TYR A 30 10.53 -3.89 -12.25
N LEU A 31 10.20 -4.89 -11.42
CA LEU A 31 10.22 -6.29 -11.81
C LEU A 31 9.14 -6.60 -12.87
N LEU A 32 7.95 -6.01 -12.76
CA LEU A 32 6.90 -6.15 -13.78
C LEU A 32 7.35 -5.59 -15.11
N CYS A 33 7.89 -4.37 -15.14
CA CYS A 33 8.40 -3.76 -16.36
C CYS A 33 9.54 -4.59 -16.98
N HIS A 34 10.45 -5.11 -16.15
CA HIS A 34 11.55 -5.95 -16.61
C HIS A 34 11.05 -7.28 -17.20
N GLY A 35 10.14 -7.98 -16.51
CA GLY A 35 9.52 -9.21 -16.99
C GLY A 35 8.75 -9.01 -18.30
N MET A 36 7.98 -7.93 -18.41
CA MET A 36 7.28 -7.57 -19.66
C MET A 36 8.26 -7.28 -20.81
N GLY A 37 9.36 -6.58 -20.52
CA GLY A 37 10.41 -6.34 -21.52
C GLY A 37 11.01 -7.63 -22.07
N LEU A 38 11.26 -8.63 -21.23
CA LEU A 38 11.75 -9.95 -21.66
C LEU A 38 10.70 -10.69 -22.50
N LEU A 39 9.41 -10.62 -22.15
CA LEU A 39 8.34 -11.23 -22.95
C LEU A 39 8.24 -10.59 -24.34
N LEU A 40 8.33 -9.28 -24.43
CA LEU A 40 8.28 -8.55 -25.69
C LEU A 40 9.50 -8.90 -26.56
N ALA A 41 10.71 -8.87 -26.00
CA ALA A 41 11.92 -9.24 -26.73
C ALA A 41 11.88 -10.69 -27.21
N GLY A 42 11.33 -11.63 -26.45
CA GLY A 42 11.13 -13.01 -26.84
C GLY A 42 10.02 -13.19 -27.89
N GLY A 43 9.06 -12.25 -27.97
CA GLY A 43 7.93 -12.31 -28.91
C GLY A 43 8.34 -12.24 -30.37
N ASP A 44 9.39 -11.49 -30.69
CA ASP A 44 9.88 -11.28 -32.05
C ASP A 44 10.81 -12.42 -32.54
N MET A 45 11.18 -13.34 -31.66
CA MET A 45 12.05 -14.47 -32.03
C MET A 45 11.23 -15.65 -32.54
N LEU A 46 11.52 -16.10 -33.78
CA LEU A 46 10.96 -17.33 -34.36
C LEU A 46 11.46 -18.55 -33.57
N ASN A 47 10.56 -19.35 -33.02
CA ASN A 47 10.72 -20.68 -32.37
C ASN A 47 12.16 -21.16 -32.05
N SER A 48 12.98 -20.30 -31.45
CA SER A 48 14.33 -20.62 -31.01
C SER A 48 14.35 -21.10 -29.56
N PRO A 49 15.32 -21.91 -29.13
CA PRO A 49 15.50 -22.29 -27.73
C PRO A 49 15.61 -21.06 -26.78
N GLU A 50 16.23 -19.98 -27.27
CA GLU A 50 16.41 -18.72 -26.55
C GLU A 50 15.08 -18.06 -26.20
N LYS A 51 14.05 -18.19 -27.05
CA LYS A 51 12.69 -17.71 -26.76
C LYS A 51 12.11 -18.36 -25.54
N TRP A 52 12.27 -19.67 -25.41
CA TRP A 52 11.72 -20.40 -24.24
C TRP A 52 12.45 -20.03 -22.97
N GLU A 53 13.77 -19.86 -23.01
CA GLU A 53 14.56 -19.42 -21.87
C GLU A 53 14.17 -18.01 -21.43
N MET A 54 13.97 -17.06 -22.35
CA MET A 54 13.49 -15.71 -22.03
C MET A 54 12.11 -15.73 -21.42
N ARG A 55 11.21 -16.56 -21.91
CA ARG A 55 9.86 -16.70 -21.37
C ARG A 55 9.88 -17.24 -19.96
N GLU A 56 10.65 -18.28 -19.68
CA GLU A 56 10.78 -18.86 -18.34
C GLU A 56 11.36 -17.85 -17.35
N LYS A 57 12.39 -17.09 -17.74
CA LYS A 57 12.94 -15.99 -16.94
C LYS A 57 11.88 -14.92 -16.66
N ALA A 58 11.12 -14.52 -17.67
CA ALA A 58 10.07 -13.53 -17.52
C ALA A 58 8.97 -14.00 -16.57
N GLU A 59 8.49 -15.25 -16.70
CA GLU A 59 7.48 -15.84 -15.83
C GLU A 59 7.96 -15.90 -14.35
N THR A 60 9.24 -16.24 -14.15
CA THR A 60 9.86 -16.25 -12.81
C THR A 60 9.89 -14.85 -12.21
N ILE A 61 10.34 -13.84 -12.94
CA ILE A 61 10.42 -12.45 -12.49
C ILE A 61 9.01 -11.90 -12.20
N MET A 62 8.05 -12.18 -13.07
CA MET A 62 6.65 -11.76 -12.86
C MET A 62 6.02 -12.45 -11.66
N GLY A 63 6.36 -13.71 -11.38
CA GLY A 63 5.96 -14.40 -10.16
C GLY A 63 6.50 -13.71 -8.90
N GLN A 64 7.79 -13.34 -8.90
CA GLN A 64 8.38 -12.56 -7.80
C GLN A 64 7.73 -11.20 -7.63
N ALA A 65 7.43 -10.50 -8.72
CA ALA A 65 6.71 -9.24 -8.69
C ALA A 65 5.30 -9.41 -8.08
N GLY A 66 4.59 -10.49 -8.41
CA GLY A 66 3.30 -10.81 -7.82
C GLY A 66 3.37 -11.01 -6.30
N MET A 67 4.39 -11.70 -5.80
CA MET A 67 4.62 -11.87 -4.35
C MET A 67 4.87 -10.52 -3.66
N LEU A 68 5.74 -9.68 -4.22
CA LEU A 68 6.04 -8.36 -3.68
C LEU A 68 4.82 -7.43 -3.71
N GLY A 69 4.01 -7.50 -4.76
CA GLY A 69 2.74 -6.78 -4.83
C GLY A 69 1.76 -7.18 -3.72
N ASN A 70 1.69 -8.47 -3.38
CA ASN A 70 0.90 -8.95 -2.25
C ASN A 70 1.48 -8.45 -0.91
N LEU A 71 2.80 -8.41 -0.75
CA LEU A 71 3.45 -7.84 0.44
C LEU A 71 3.20 -6.33 0.56
N PHE A 72 3.18 -5.59 -0.55
CA PHE A 72 2.79 -4.19 -0.56
C PHE A 72 1.36 -4.01 -0.03
N ILE A 73 0.39 -4.78 -0.54
CA ILE A 73 -1.00 -4.74 -0.07
C ILE A 73 -1.07 -5.11 1.41
N ALA A 74 -0.40 -6.18 1.83
CA ALA A 74 -0.34 -6.59 3.24
C ALA A 74 0.26 -5.50 4.13
N SER A 75 1.28 -4.75 3.65
CA SER A 75 1.85 -3.63 4.39
C SER A 75 0.84 -2.51 4.61
N CYS A 76 0.00 -2.20 3.63
CA CYS A 76 -1.06 -1.20 3.78
C CYS A 76 -2.08 -1.61 4.86
N TYR A 77 -2.51 -2.87 4.87
CA TYR A 77 -3.38 -3.40 5.93
C TYR A 77 -2.70 -3.34 7.30
N LEU A 78 -1.44 -3.75 7.37
CA LEU A 78 -0.66 -3.73 8.62
C LEU A 78 -0.55 -2.32 9.19
N PHE A 79 -0.37 -1.30 8.34
CA PHE A 79 -0.38 0.10 8.77
C PHE A 79 -1.69 0.49 9.44
N VAL A 80 -2.83 0.17 8.82
CA VAL A 80 -4.15 0.49 9.37
C VAL A 80 -4.39 -0.22 10.69
N VAL A 81 -4.08 -1.51 10.77
CA VAL A 81 -4.24 -2.31 11.99
C VAL A 81 -3.36 -1.77 13.12
N THR A 82 -2.08 -1.52 12.87
CA THR A 82 -1.14 -1.05 13.91
C THR A 82 -1.48 0.36 14.39
N THR A 83 -1.87 1.27 13.51
CA THR A 83 -2.35 2.61 13.91
C THR A 83 -3.65 2.52 14.70
N GLY A 84 -4.55 1.60 14.34
CA GLY A 84 -5.78 1.31 15.08
C GLY A 84 -5.48 0.78 16.49
N ILE A 85 -4.53 -0.15 16.63
CA ILE A 85 -4.07 -0.62 17.95
C ILE A 85 -3.51 0.54 18.78
N PHE A 86 -2.68 1.43 18.18
CA PHE A 86 -2.14 2.59 18.90
C PHE A 86 -3.21 3.56 19.36
N LEU A 87 -4.33 3.68 18.64
CA LEU A 87 -5.48 4.44 19.09
C LEU A 87 -6.18 3.77 20.30
N ILE A 88 -6.39 2.44 20.23
CA ILE A 88 -7.06 1.68 21.29
C ILE A 88 -6.26 1.71 22.59
N ILE A 89 -4.94 1.48 22.52
CA ILE A 89 -4.03 1.53 23.69
C ILE A 89 -3.68 2.96 24.14
N ARG A 90 -4.31 3.97 23.51
CA ARG A 90 -4.17 5.40 23.81
C ARG A 90 -2.78 6.01 23.60
N LYS A 91 -1.94 5.38 22.80
CA LYS A 91 -0.70 6.00 22.31
C LYS A 91 -0.99 7.11 21.31
N PHE A 92 -2.08 6.96 20.53
CA PHE A 92 -2.59 8.00 19.63
C PHE A 92 -3.93 8.53 20.13
N THR A 93 -4.17 9.82 19.88
CA THR A 93 -5.50 10.42 19.95
C THR A 93 -6.27 10.14 18.67
N ALA A 94 -7.60 10.31 18.67
CA ALA A 94 -8.40 10.14 17.45
C ALA A 94 -7.96 11.08 16.31
N ILE A 95 -7.54 12.31 16.65
CA ILE A 95 -7.05 13.28 15.65
C ILE A 95 -5.72 12.81 15.07
N GLU A 96 -4.80 12.29 15.86
CA GLU A 96 -3.51 11.78 15.42
C GLU A 96 -3.68 10.52 14.55
N TYR A 97 -4.62 9.65 14.91
CA TYR A 97 -4.97 8.48 14.11
C TYR A 97 -5.48 8.89 12.72
N VAL A 98 -6.48 9.79 12.69
CA VAL A 98 -7.05 10.27 11.41
C VAL A 98 -5.98 10.99 10.59
N ALA A 99 -5.15 11.84 11.21
CA ALA A 99 -4.07 12.53 10.51
C ALA A 99 -3.02 11.57 9.93
N ALA A 100 -2.62 10.53 10.67
CA ALA A 100 -1.66 9.53 10.21
C ALA A 100 -2.23 8.72 9.03
N VAL A 101 -3.50 8.29 9.12
CA VAL A 101 -4.17 7.54 8.05
C VAL A 101 -4.36 8.40 6.81
N LEU A 102 -4.82 9.65 6.96
CA LEU A 102 -4.97 10.56 5.83
C LEU A 102 -3.63 10.85 5.15
N LEU A 103 -2.56 11.08 5.94
CA LEU A 103 -1.24 11.32 5.39
C LEU A 103 -0.72 10.11 4.61
N PHE A 104 -0.88 8.90 5.16
CA PHE A 104 -0.52 7.66 4.48
C PHE A 104 -1.28 7.53 3.16
N CYS A 105 -2.61 7.70 3.18
CA CYS A 105 -3.44 7.64 1.98
C CYS A 105 -3.00 8.70 0.95
N LEU A 106 -2.77 9.95 1.36
CA LEU A 106 -2.34 11.01 0.46
C LEU A 106 -1.01 10.70 -0.23
N ILE A 107 -0.05 10.15 0.51
CA ILE A 107 1.25 9.75 -0.07
C ILE A 107 1.03 8.63 -1.09
N GLN A 108 0.28 7.58 -0.74
CA GLN A 108 0.02 6.45 -1.65
C GLN A 108 -0.73 6.92 -2.90
N PHE A 109 -1.83 7.65 -2.74
CA PHE A 109 -2.62 8.18 -3.87
C PHE A 109 -1.83 9.16 -4.73
N GLY A 110 -1.00 10.02 -4.12
CA GLY A 110 -0.16 10.95 -4.86
C GLY A 110 0.80 10.25 -5.81
N ILE A 111 1.41 9.16 -5.36
CA ILE A 111 2.28 8.33 -6.19
C ILE A 111 1.48 7.65 -7.30
N PHE A 112 0.31 7.07 -7.00
CA PHE A 112 -0.56 6.48 -8.02
C PHE A 112 -0.97 7.45 -9.11
N ILE A 113 -1.32 8.68 -8.74
CA ILE A 113 -1.68 9.73 -9.72
C ILE A 113 -0.46 10.05 -10.59
N LEU A 114 0.71 10.19 -9.97
CA LEU A 114 1.96 10.47 -10.68
C LEU A 114 2.30 9.36 -11.69
N GLU A 115 2.19 8.11 -11.28
CA GLU A 115 2.43 6.94 -12.12
C GLU A 115 1.46 6.88 -13.31
N ARG A 116 0.20 7.19 -13.07
CA ARG A 116 -0.82 7.22 -14.12
C ARG A 116 -0.58 8.34 -15.15
N LEU A 117 0.04 9.44 -14.72
CA LEU A 117 0.43 10.53 -15.63
C LEU A 117 1.64 10.18 -16.51
N ILE A 118 2.52 9.28 -16.03
CA ILE A 118 3.72 8.84 -16.76
C ILE A 118 3.39 7.70 -17.74
N ASP A 119 2.17 7.15 -17.70
CA ASP A 119 1.62 6.10 -18.57
C ASP A 119 2.55 4.90 -18.79
N THR A 120 2.82 4.16 -17.74
CA THR A 120 3.54 2.90 -17.81
C THR A 120 2.58 1.72 -17.76
N HIS A 121 2.46 0.96 -18.82
CA HIS A 121 1.51 -0.14 -19.00
C HIS A 121 1.52 -1.21 -17.89
N GLY A 122 2.65 -1.41 -17.20
CA GLY A 122 2.74 -2.36 -16.08
C GLY A 122 2.08 -1.89 -14.78
N MET A 123 1.86 -0.60 -14.63
CA MET A 123 1.32 0.01 -13.39
C MET A 123 -0.20 -0.09 -13.28
N THR A 124 -0.90 -0.17 -14.43
CA THR A 124 -2.37 -0.27 -14.44
C THR A 124 -2.87 -1.48 -13.68
N GLU A 125 -2.17 -2.60 -13.75
CA GLU A 125 -2.52 -3.84 -13.04
C GLU A 125 -2.42 -3.67 -11.51
N LEU A 126 -1.35 -3.04 -11.02
CA LEU A 126 -1.14 -2.81 -9.59
C LEU A 126 -2.15 -1.79 -9.03
N CYS A 127 -2.42 -0.72 -9.79
CA CYS A 127 -3.46 0.26 -9.48
C CYS A 127 -4.84 -0.39 -9.40
N ASN A 128 -5.18 -1.26 -10.34
CA ASN A 128 -6.44 -1.97 -10.36
C ASN A 128 -6.58 -2.90 -9.14
N ARG A 129 -5.52 -3.59 -8.74
CA ARG A 129 -5.52 -4.43 -7.52
C ARG A 129 -5.73 -3.61 -6.26
N LEU A 130 -5.04 -2.49 -6.10
CA LEU A 130 -5.24 -1.61 -4.95
C LEU A 130 -6.65 -1.01 -4.94
N TRP A 131 -7.14 -0.59 -6.10
CA TRP A 131 -8.49 -0.09 -6.25
C TRP A 131 -9.55 -1.13 -5.89
N ALA A 132 -9.36 -2.38 -6.33
CA ALA A 132 -10.21 -3.51 -5.95
C ALA A 132 -10.22 -3.74 -4.43
N VAL A 133 -9.06 -3.61 -3.76
CA VAL A 133 -8.96 -3.72 -2.31
C VAL A 133 -9.71 -2.58 -1.61
N LEU A 134 -9.56 -1.34 -2.08
CA LEU A 134 -10.26 -0.17 -1.51
C LEU A 134 -11.78 -0.23 -1.68
N HIS A 135 -12.28 -0.94 -2.70
CA HIS A 135 -13.71 -1.18 -2.90
C HIS A 135 -14.29 -2.24 -1.95
N GLN A 136 -13.45 -3.03 -1.26
CA GLN A 136 -13.94 -3.98 -0.29
C GLN A 136 -14.47 -3.26 0.95
N LYS A 137 -15.74 -3.50 1.27
CA LYS A 137 -16.39 -2.93 2.48
C LYS A 137 -15.62 -3.23 3.76
N ALA A 138 -14.91 -4.38 3.81
CA ALA A 138 -14.07 -4.78 4.94
C ALA A 138 -12.96 -3.77 5.25
N VAL A 139 -12.40 -3.09 4.26
CA VAL A 139 -11.35 -2.07 4.45
C VAL A 139 -11.90 -0.89 5.24
N TRP A 140 -13.09 -0.41 4.89
CA TRP A 140 -13.74 0.70 5.60
C TRP A 140 -14.09 0.35 7.04
N ILE A 141 -14.47 -0.90 7.31
CA ILE A 141 -14.70 -1.40 8.66
C ILE A 141 -13.40 -1.31 9.48
N LEU A 142 -12.26 -1.71 8.91
CA LEU A 142 -10.96 -1.62 9.59
C LEU A 142 -10.57 -0.18 9.93
N PHE A 143 -10.97 0.82 9.12
CA PHE A 143 -10.74 2.23 9.44
C PHE A 143 -11.66 2.75 10.55
N ILE A 144 -12.92 2.36 10.55
CA ILE A 144 -13.94 2.91 11.45
C ILE A 144 -13.94 2.21 12.82
N LEU A 145 -13.72 0.90 12.85
CA LEU A 145 -13.78 0.07 14.05
C LEU A 145 -12.92 0.58 15.21
N PRO A 146 -11.62 0.95 15.02
CA PRO A 146 -10.80 1.49 16.11
C PRO A 146 -11.35 2.81 16.69
N LEU A 147 -11.96 3.66 15.85
CA LEU A 147 -12.59 4.89 16.30
C LEU A 147 -13.81 4.62 17.19
N LEU A 148 -14.66 3.66 16.79
CA LEU A 148 -15.84 3.25 17.56
C LEU A 148 -15.43 2.65 18.92
N ILE A 149 -14.45 1.74 18.94
CA ILE A 149 -13.92 1.13 20.16
C ILE A 149 -13.34 2.21 21.09
N SER A 150 -12.54 3.15 20.54
CA SER A 150 -11.96 4.25 21.32
C SER A 150 -13.02 5.20 21.88
N ALA A 151 -14.10 5.47 21.16
CA ALA A 151 -15.22 6.30 21.60
C ALA A 151 -16.02 5.59 22.71
N GLY A 152 -16.37 4.31 22.53
CA GLY A 152 -17.09 3.50 23.50
C GLY A 152 -16.34 3.38 24.83
N SER A 153 -15.02 3.16 24.78
CA SER A 153 -14.18 3.08 25.98
C SER A 153 -14.07 4.41 26.77
N ARG A 154 -14.31 5.55 26.11
CA ARG A 154 -14.37 6.86 26.77
C ARG A 154 -15.73 7.10 27.41
N ALA A 155 -16.81 6.66 26.78
CA ALA A 155 -18.16 6.77 27.33
C ALA A 155 -18.35 5.91 28.60
N ALA A 156 -17.82 4.68 28.59
CA ALA A 156 -17.85 3.77 29.74
C ALA A 156 -17.09 4.27 30.97
N LYS A 157 -16.07 5.13 30.82
CA LYS A 157 -15.29 5.69 31.95
C LYS A 157 -15.89 6.96 32.53
N LYS A 158 -16.94 7.51 31.92
CA LYS A 158 -17.65 8.71 32.46
C LYS A 158 -18.88 8.35 33.31
N LYS A 159 -19.27 7.08 33.31
CA LYS A 159 -20.22 6.50 34.26
C LYS A 159 -19.48 5.93 35.46
#